data_cdef05020a319ebdfbe7458e6a529017
#
_entry.id   cdef05020a319ebdfbe7458e6a529017
#
_cell.length_a   1.000
_cell.length_b   1.000
_cell.length_c   1.000
_cell.angle_alpha   90.00
_cell.angle_beta   90.00
_cell.angle_gamma   90.00
#
_symmetry.space_group_name_H-M   'P 1'
#
loop_
_entity.id
_entity.type
_entity.pdbx_description
1 polymer ?
#
loop_
_entity_poly.entity_id
_entity_poly.type
_entity_poly.pdbx_seq_one_letter_code
_entity_poly.pdbx_strand_id
1 'polypeptide(L)'
;MLVKSYAAALQGIHATIITIEVNCSRGIKFFLVGLPDNAVKESHERIVSALEVNGYKFPHCQIIINMSPADIRKEGTAYDLPLAISIMAAAEKIKADKIDNYLIIGELSLDGSLQPVKGALPIALKAKEEGFKGVILPEANALEAAVVDGIDIHGLKNIKEVIEFFNGTYTPAPVTVDTNAEFYGKQFAFDLDFSEVKGQENVKRALEIAAAGGHNILLIGPPGAGKSMMIKRIPSILPPLTLNEALETTKIHSVAGKMGNNSALITQRPFRSPHHTISHVAMVGGGSYPQPGEISLAHNGVLFLDELPEFNRNVLEVLRQPLEDRTISISRAKQCVDYPAGFMLAASMNPCPCGYYNHPAKACVCSPGAVQKYANHISGPLLDRIDIQVEIVPVPFEKISDTRPAEKSADIRDRVMAAREIQKERYAKEKRVYCNAQMNGRLMSKYARLNEACLNLLSTAMERFSLSARAYDRILKVSRAIADIEGSTDIQAGHIAEAINYRNLDRESWGQ
;
A
#
# COMPACT_ATOMS: atom_id res chain seq x y z
N MET A 1 -38.85 -23.85 -3.20
CA MET A 1 -38.27 -23.40 -4.49
C MET A 1 -36.76 -23.40 -4.40
N LEU A 2 -36.03 -23.65 -5.49
CA LEU A 2 -34.57 -23.48 -5.56
C LEU A 2 -34.25 -22.06 -6.05
N VAL A 3 -33.46 -21.31 -5.29
CA VAL A 3 -33.03 -19.95 -5.65
C VAL A 3 -31.51 -19.92 -5.72
N LYS A 4 -30.98 -19.19 -6.70
CA LYS A 4 -29.54 -18.87 -6.81
C LYS A 4 -29.31 -17.39 -6.55
N SER A 5 -28.30 -17.07 -5.77
CA SER A 5 -27.77 -15.73 -5.57
C SER A 5 -26.24 -15.75 -5.62
N TYR A 6 -25.66 -14.60 -5.65
CA TYR A 6 -24.21 -14.46 -5.80
C TYR A 6 -23.63 -13.55 -4.72
N ALA A 7 -22.54 -14.02 -4.14
CA ALA A 7 -21.69 -13.28 -3.22
C ALA A 7 -20.25 -13.32 -3.71
N ALA A 8 -19.28 -12.85 -2.92
CA ALA A 8 -17.88 -12.95 -3.26
C ALA A 8 -17.02 -13.35 -2.07
N ALA A 9 -15.92 -14.06 -2.33
CA ALA A 9 -14.82 -14.32 -1.40
C ALA A 9 -13.59 -13.53 -1.83
N LEU A 10 -12.82 -13.04 -0.86
CA LEU A 10 -11.56 -12.36 -1.10
C LEU A 10 -10.38 -13.34 -1.06
N GLN A 11 -9.51 -13.26 -2.05
CA GLN A 11 -8.22 -13.95 -2.09
C GLN A 11 -7.12 -12.95 -2.41
N GLY A 12 -6.34 -12.55 -1.40
CA GLY A 12 -5.42 -11.44 -1.54
C GLY A 12 -6.15 -10.14 -1.90
N ILE A 13 -5.80 -9.52 -3.01
CA ILE A 13 -6.45 -8.31 -3.54
C ILE A 13 -7.51 -8.60 -4.61
N HIS A 14 -7.83 -9.86 -4.83
CA HIS A 14 -8.80 -10.30 -5.85
C HIS A 14 -10.06 -10.86 -5.19
N ALA A 15 -11.18 -10.75 -5.91
CA ALA A 15 -12.44 -11.36 -5.51
C ALA A 15 -12.78 -12.54 -6.41
N THR A 16 -13.42 -13.57 -5.85
CA THR A 16 -13.94 -14.72 -6.56
C THR A 16 -15.43 -14.84 -6.27
N ILE A 17 -16.24 -15.07 -7.30
CA ILE A 17 -17.70 -15.21 -7.15
C ILE A 17 -18.03 -16.49 -6.41
N ILE A 18 -18.92 -16.38 -5.45
CA ILE A 18 -19.51 -17.48 -4.69
C ILE A 18 -20.98 -17.59 -5.07
N THR A 19 -21.36 -18.73 -5.65
CA THR A 19 -22.75 -19.05 -5.91
C THR A 19 -23.38 -19.63 -4.66
N ILE A 20 -24.50 -19.06 -4.23
CA ILE A 20 -25.29 -19.50 -3.09
C ILE A 20 -26.60 -20.09 -3.64
N GLU A 21 -26.79 -21.37 -3.44
CA GLU A 21 -28.02 -22.08 -3.83
C GLU A 21 -28.80 -22.43 -2.58
N VAL A 22 -30.05 -21.97 -2.49
CA VAL A 22 -30.93 -22.22 -1.36
C VAL A 22 -32.17 -22.97 -1.82
N ASN A 23 -32.45 -24.09 -1.15
CA ASN A 23 -33.66 -24.88 -1.38
C ASN A 23 -34.48 -24.96 -0.09
N CYS A 24 -35.76 -24.55 -0.18
CA CYS A 24 -36.76 -24.70 0.88
C CYS A 24 -37.67 -25.88 0.56
N SER A 25 -37.79 -26.83 1.52
CA SER A 25 -38.64 -28.01 1.44
C SER A 25 -39.39 -28.25 2.75
N ARG A 26 -40.25 -29.27 2.83
CA ARG A 26 -40.97 -29.61 4.05
C ARG A 26 -40.02 -30.11 5.14
N GLY A 27 -40.08 -29.55 6.33
CA GLY A 27 -39.26 -29.91 7.49
C GLY A 27 -38.86 -28.67 8.31
N ILE A 28 -37.95 -28.86 9.27
CA ILE A 28 -37.48 -27.80 10.19
C ILE A 28 -35.95 -27.71 10.32
N LYS A 29 -35.20 -28.48 9.49
CA LYS A 29 -33.73 -28.57 9.60
C LYS A 29 -33.06 -27.50 8.76
N PHE A 30 -31.94 -27.00 9.27
CA PHE A 30 -31.05 -26.04 8.60
C PHE A 30 -29.72 -26.72 8.28
N PHE A 31 -29.32 -26.74 7.01
CA PHE A 31 -28.07 -27.32 6.55
C PHE A 31 -27.31 -26.29 5.71
N LEU A 32 -26.01 -26.15 6.01
CA LEU A 32 -25.11 -25.27 5.28
C LEU A 32 -23.87 -26.07 4.83
N VAL A 33 -23.68 -26.19 3.52
CA VAL A 33 -22.58 -26.94 2.90
C VAL A 33 -21.74 -26.04 2.00
N GLY A 34 -20.49 -26.43 1.68
CA GLY A 34 -19.57 -25.67 0.83
C GLY A 34 -18.43 -25.00 1.60
N LEU A 35 -17.90 -25.66 2.65
CA LEU A 35 -16.79 -25.19 3.50
C LEU A 35 -17.03 -23.84 4.20
N PRO A 36 -18.19 -23.62 4.86
CA PRO A 36 -18.39 -22.43 5.68
C PRO A 36 -17.50 -22.48 6.92
N ASP A 37 -16.95 -21.32 7.34
CA ASP A 37 -16.31 -21.19 8.63
C ASP A 37 -17.33 -21.07 9.78
N ASN A 38 -16.85 -20.85 11.02
CA ASN A 38 -17.74 -20.73 12.17
C ASN A 38 -18.59 -19.46 12.08
N ALA A 39 -18.02 -18.34 11.60
CA ALA A 39 -18.75 -17.08 11.48
C ALA A 39 -19.92 -17.19 10.49
N VAL A 40 -19.72 -17.90 9.38
CA VAL A 40 -20.79 -18.20 8.40
C VAL A 40 -21.82 -19.16 8.98
N LYS A 41 -21.43 -20.13 9.83
CA LYS A 41 -22.40 -21.03 10.51
C LYS A 41 -23.25 -20.29 11.54
N GLU A 42 -22.70 -19.31 12.23
CA GLU A 42 -23.39 -18.45 13.19
C GLU A 42 -24.34 -17.44 12.52
N SER A 43 -24.28 -17.28 11.19
CA SER A 43 -25.16 -16.37 10.44
C SER A 43 -26.65 -16.66 10.67
N HIS A 44 -27.02 -17.93 10.91
CA HIS A 44 -28.39 -18.33 11.16
C HIS A 44 -29.02 -17.50 12.28
N GLU A 45 -28.37 -17.38 13.43
CA GLU A 45 -28.90 -16.63 14.60
C GLU A 45 -29.00 -15.13 14.30
N ARG A 46 -28.01 -14.56 13.59
CA ARG A 46 -28.06 -13.14 13.18
C ARG A 46 -29.18 -12.88 12.19
N ILE A 47 -29.38 -13.77 11.21
CA ILE A 47 -30.43 -13.65 10.19
C ILE A 47 -31.81 -13.73 10.85
N VAL A 48 -32.02 -14.70 11.74
CA VAL A 48 -33.32 -14.86 12.44
C VAL A 48 -33.67 -13.58 13.21
N SER A 49 -32.73 -13.09 14.05
CA SER A 49 -32.95 -11.86 14.82
C SER A 49 -33.20 -10.65 13.95
N ALA A 50 -32.36 -10.45 12.92
CA ALA A 50 -32.47 -9.31 12.01
C ALA A 50 -33.82 -9.28 11.26
N LEU A 51 -34.33 -10.43 10.82
CA LEU A 51 -35.62 -10.53 10.17
C LEU A 51 -36.77 -10.23 11.17
N GLU A 52 -36.78 -10.85 12.35
CA GLU A 52 -37.83 -10.67 13.34
C GLU A 52 -37.97 -9.22 13.84
N VAL A 53 -36.86 -8.56 14.14
CA VAL A 53 -36.84 -7.15 14.54
C VAL A 53 -37.42 -6.23 13.47
N ASN A 54 -37.22 -6.59 12.17
CA ASN A 54 -37.76 -5.82 11.04
C ASN A 54 -39.17 -6.24 10.60
N GLY A 55 -39.85 -7.10 11.40
CA GLY A 55 -41.24 -7.51 11.17
C GLY A 55 -41.39 -8.65 10.14
N TYR A 56 -40.31 -9.31 9.76
CA TYR A 56 -40.34 -10.48 8.90
C TYR A 56 -40.20 -11.76 9.72
N LYS A 57 -41.00 -12.78 9.42
CA LYS A 57 -40.87 -14.08 10.07
C LYS A 57 -39.87 -14.96 9.34
N PHE A 58 -38.95 -15.57 10.07
CA PHE A 58 -38.06 -16.59 9.52
C PHE A 58 -38.88 -17.77 9.01
N PRO A 59 -38.58 -18.33 7.82
CA PRO A 59 -39.38 -19.39 7.22
C PRO A 59 -39.34 -20.70 8.03
N HIS A 60 -40.50 -21.29 8.31
CA HIS A 60 -40.64 -22.61 8.95
C HIS A 60 -40.56 -23.71 7.89
N CYS A 61 -39.41 -23.95 7.32
CA CYS A 61 -39.17 -25.00 6.31
C CYS A 61 -37.79 -25.64 6.55
N GLN A 62 -37.55 -26.80 5.94
CA GLN A 62 -36.20 -27.34 5.86
C GLN A 62 -35.41 -26.52 4.85
N ILE A 63 -34.32 -25.93 5.26
CA ILE A 63 -33.45 -25.07 4.47
C ILE A 63 -32.14 -25.79 4.21
N ILE A 64 -31.78 -25.98 2.93
CA ILE A 64 -30.52 -26.53 2.51
C ILE A 64 -29.81 -25.45 1.68
N ILE A 65 -28.61 -25.05 2.11
CA ILE A 65 -27.80 -24.03 1.47
C ILE A 65 -26.53 -24.69 0.98
N ASN A 66 -26.19 -24.49 -0.31
CA ASN A 66 -24.94 -24.89 -0.90
C ASN A 66 -24.17 -23.64 -1.36
N MET A 67 -22.90 -23.51 -0.95
CA MET A 67 -22.03 -22.41 -1.34
C MET A 67 -20.88 -22.94 -2.20
N SER A 68 -20.90 -22.66 -3.51
CA SER A 68 -19.89 -23.13 -4.46
C SER A 68 -19.00 -21.99 -4.98
N PRO A 69 -17.76 -22.29 -5.41
CA PRO A 69 -17.10 -23.59 -5.46
C PRO A 69 -16.67 -24.11 -4.07
N ALA A 70 -16.63 -25.42 -3.88
CA ALA A 70 -16.35 -26.05 -2.58
C ALA A 70 -14.87 -26.01 -2.16
N ASP A 71 -13.94 -25.74 -3.07
CA ASP A 71 -12.51 -25.60 -2.82
C ASP A 71 -12.14 -24.25 -2.18
N ILE A 72 -13.00 -23.25 -2.36
CA ILE A 72 -12.83 -21.94 -1.74
C ILE A 72 -13.55 -21.91 -0.39
N ARG A 73 -12.83 -21.61 0.66
CA ARG A 73 -13.40 -21.42 1.99
C ARG A 73 -14.18 -20.11 2.08
N LYS A 74 -15.38 -20.15 2.63
CA LYS A 74 -16.24 -18.99 2.87
C LYS A 74 -16.02 -18.53 4.30
N GLU A 75 -15.56 -17.30 4.46
CA GLU A 75 -15.06 -16.78 5.72
C GLU A 75 -15.67 -15.41 6.04
N GLY A 76 -15.91 -15.19 7.33
CA GLY A 76 -16.44 -13.93 7.84
C GLY A 76 -17.93 -13.78 7.69
N THR A 77 -18.41 -12.59 8.05
CA THR A 77 -19.84 -12.27 8.24
C THR A 77 -20.49 -11.63 7.00
N ALA A 78 -19.71 -11.34 5.95
CA ALA A 78 -20.21 -10.68 4.74
C ALA A 78 -21.27 -11.50 3.96
N TYR A 79 -21.46 -12.77 4.32
CA TYR A 79 -22.45 -13.65 3.72
C TYR A 79 -23.82 -13.58 4.38
N ASP A 80 -23.99 -12.91 5.52
CA ASP A 80 -25.26 -12.83 6.25
C ASP A 80 -26.38 -12.29 5.36
N LEU A 81 -26.14 -11.18 4.68
CA LEU A 81 -27.12 -10.55 3.81
C LEU A 81 -27.51 -11.44 2.60
N PRO A 82 -26.59 -11.96 1.79
CA PRO A 82 -26.98 -12.82 0.66
C PRO A 82 -27.67 -14.10 1.11
N LEU A 83 -27.29 -14.68 2.27
CA LEU A 83 -27.98 -15.84 2.83
C LEU A 83 -29.41 -15.49 3.24
N ALA A 84 -29.62 -14.36 3.95
CA ALA A 84 -30.94 -13.92 4.38
C ALA A 84 -31.89 -13.70 3.20
N ILE A 85 -31.43 -12.98 2.17
CA ILE A 85 -32.22 -12.68 0.97
C ILE A 85 -32.55 -13.98 0.20
N SER A 86 -31.57 -14.88 0.05
CA SER A 86 -31.79 -16.15 -0.64
C SER A 86 -32.79 -17.07 0.10
N ILE A 87 -32.72 -17.12 1.44
CA ILE A 87 -33.67 -17.86 2.28
C ILE A 87 -35.09 -17.32 2.11
N MET A 88 -35.26 -15.99 2.18
CA MET A 88 -36.55 -15.34 2.03
C MET A 88 -37.13 -15.56 0.63
N ALA A 89 -36.29 -15.52 -0.40
CA ALA A 89 -36.71 -15.78 -1.78
C ALA A 89 -37.08 -17.25 -2.00
N ALA A 90 -36.28 -18.21 -1.50
CA ALA A 90 -36.57 -19.63 -1.62
C ALA A 90 -37.87 -20.05 -0.89
N ALA A 91 -38.22 -19.28 0.16
CA ALA A 91 -39.49 -19.45 0.89
C ALA A 91 -40.65 -18.63 0.30
N GLU A 92 -40.45 -18.01 -0.88
CA GLU A 92 -41.47 -17.19 -1.58
C GLU A 92 -42.03 -16.02 -0.76
N LYS A 93 -41.20 -15.47 0.16
CA LYS A 93 -41.53 -14.30 0.98
C LYS A 93 -41.15 -12.99 0.31
N ILE A 94 -40.23 -13.03 -0.67
CA ILE A 94 -39.81 -11.91 -1.51
C ILE A 94 -39.72 -12.38 -2.97
N LYS A 95 -39.75 -11.41 -3.91
CA LYS A 95 -39.61 -11.72 -5.34
C LYS A 95 -38.17 -12.13 -5.66
N ALA A 96 -38.04 -13.24 -6.41
CA ALA A 96 -36.72 -13.79 -6.79
C ALA A 96 -36.24 -13.33 -8.18
N ASP A 97 -37.09 -12.69 -8.99
CA ASP A 97 -36.91 -12.47 -10.45
C ASP A 97 -35.63 -11.68 -10.83
N LYS A 98 -35.03 -10.96 -9.88
CA LYS A 98 -33.87 -10.12 -10.14
C LYS A 98 -32.64 -10.47 -9.32
N ILE A 99 -32.73 -11.47 -8.42
CA ILE A 99 -31.66 -11.77 -7.45
C ILE A 99 -30.38 -12.20 -8.15
N ASP A 100 -30.50 -12.96 -9.23
CA ASP A 100 -29.37 -13.47 -10.03
C ASP A 100 -28.64 -12.38 -10.83
N ASN A 101 -29.23 -11.19 -10.98
CA ASN A 101 -28.61 -10.07 -11.68
C ASN A 101 -27.69 -9.23 -10.77
N TYR A 102 -27.75 -9.44 -9.45
CA TYR A 102 -26.99 -8.65 -8.48
C TYR A 102 -26.04 -9.51 -7.66
N LEU A 103 -24.82 -9.00 -7.45
CA LEU A 103 -23.93 -9.51 -6.44
C LEU A 103 -24.28 -8.88 -5.10
N ILE A 104 -24.47 -9.71 -4.06
CA ILE A 104 -24.94 -9.26 -2.75
C ILE A 104 -23.88 -9.53 -1.70
N ILE A 105 -23.50 -8.52 -0.91
CA ILE A 105 -22.60 -8.65 0.24
C ILE A 105 -23.06 -7.76 1.39
N GLY A 106 -22.89 -8.24 2.63
CA GLY A 106 -23.21 -7.45 3.82
C GLY A 106 -23.22 -8.29 5.08
N GLU A 107 -22.71 -7.75 6.15
CA GLU A 107 -22.85 -8.31 7.49
C GLU A 107 -24.11 -7.74 8.14
N LEU A 108 -24.86 -8.58 8.86
CA LEU A 108 -26.07 -8.20 9.57
C LEU A 108 -25.80 -8.04 11.06
N SER A 109 -26.20 -6.89 11.61
CA SER A 109 -26.41 -6.76 13.05
C SER A 109 -27.76 -7.38 13.46
N LEU A 110 -27.95 -7.64 14.73
CA LEU A 110 -29.18 -8.25 15.26
C LEU A 110 -30.44 -7.40 15.02
N ASP A 111 -30.28 -6.07 14.88
CA ASP A 111 -31.34 -5.12 14.53
C ASP A 111 -31.62 -5.04 13.02
N GLY A 112 -30.84 -5.80 12.21
CA GLY A 112 -30.92 -5.81 10.75
C GLY A 112 -30.18 -4.69 10.05
N SER A 113 -29.42 -3.86 10.73
CA SER A 113 -28.53 -2.88 10.12
C SER A 113 -27.36 -3.56 9.41
N LEU A 114 -26.92 -2.99 8.28
CA LEU A 114 -25.81 -3.49 7.48
C LEU A 114 -24.50 -2.88 7.97
N GLN A 115 -23.56 -3.74 8.37
CA GLN A 115 -22.23 -3.33 8.81
C GLN A 115 -21.23 -3.30 7.65
N PRO A 116 -20.21 -2.41 7.71
CA PRO A 116 -19.19 -2.30 6.68
C PRO A 116 -18.46 -3.62 6.42
N VAL A 117 -18.19 -3.91 5.15
CA VAL A 117 -17.43 -5.09 4.72
C VAL A 117 -16.08 -4.69 4.12
N LYS A 118 -15.14 -5.63 4.09
CA LYS A 118 -13.84 -5.43 3.46
C LYS A 118 -13.91 -5.79 1.99
N GLY A 119 -13.08 -5.11 1.17
CA GLY A 119 -12.87 -5.47 -0.21
C GLY A 119 -14.02 -5.11 -1.16
N ALA A 120 -14.76 -4.04 -0.87
CA ALA A 120 -15.86 -3.60 -1.72
C ALA A 120 -15.40 -3.28 -3.16
N LEU A 121 -14.25 -2.60 -3.33
CA LEU A 121 -13.70 -2.28 -4.64
C LEU A 121 -13.33 -3.53 -5.47
N PRO A 122 -12.50 -4.48 -4.99
CA PRO A 122 -12.21 -5.70 -5.77
C PRO A 122 -13.46 -6.54 -6.04
N ILE A 123 -14.45 -6.53 -5.16
CA ILE A 123 -15.73 -7.22 -5.36
C ILE A 123 -16.54 -6.56 -6.49
N ALA A 124 -16.65 -5.22 -6.50
CA ALA A 124 -17.33 -4.49 -7.56
C ALA A 124 -16.66 -4.66 -8.93
N LEU A 125 -15.32 -4.64 -8.95
CA LEU A 125 -14.56 -4.93 -10.19
C LEU A 125 -14.87 -6.33 -10.72
N LYS A 126 -14.88 -7.33 -9.85
CA LYS A 126 -15.19 -8.71 -10.24
C LYS A 126 -16.64 -8.87 -10.71
N ALA A 127 -17.58 -8.20 -10.04
CA ALA A 127 -18.98 -8.19 -10.46
C ALA A 127 -19.16 -7.62 -11.88
N LYS A 128 -18.43 -6.53 -12.20
CA LYS A 128 -18.42 -5.96 -13.54
C LYS A 128 -17.83 -6.92 -14.60
N GLU A 129 -16.71 -7.59 -14.29
CA GLU A 129 -16.08 -8.58 -15.18
C GLU A 129 -17.01 -9.74 -15.51
N GLU A 130 -17.80 -10.22 -14.54
CA GLU A 130 -18.75 -11.34 -14.69
C GLU A 130 -20.09 -10.90 -15.30
N GLY A 131 -20.27 -9.60 -15.57
CA GLY A 131 -21.44 -9.07 -16.26
C GLY A 131 -22.68 -8.91 -15.38
N PHE A 132 -22.54 -8.80 -14.05
CA PHE A 132 -23.64 -8.47 -13.17
C PHE A 132 -24.17 -7.06 -13.48
N LYS A 133 -25.49 -6.89 -13.30
CA LYS A 133 -26.13 -5.60 -13.45
C LYS A 133 -25.67 -4.61 -12.36
N GLY A 134 -25.52 -5.11 -11.13
CA GLY A 134 -25.14 -4.27 -10.01
C GLY A 134 -24.64 -5.03 -8.79
N VAL A 135 -24.23 -4.27 -7.77
CA VAL A 135 -23.81 -4.78 -6.47
C VAL A 135 -24.68 -4.14 -5.39
N ILE A 136 -25.18 -4.99 -4.47
CA ILE A 136 -25.89 -4.58 -3.27
C ILE A 136 -24.96 -4.76 -2.09
N LEU A 137 -24.69 -3.68 -1.34
CA LEU A 137 -23.71 -3.66 -0.27
C LEU A 137 -24.08 -2.60 0.80
N PRO A 138 -23.41 -2.60 1.96
CA PRO A 138 -23.65 -1.59 2.99
C PRO A 138 -23.35 -0.16 2.49
N GLU A 139 -24.16 0.82 2.88
CA GLU A 139 -24.01 2.23 2.47
C GLU A 139 -22.58 2.75 2.72
N ALA A 140 -21.96 2.34 3.83
CA ALA A 140 -20.59 2.74 4.19
C ALA A 140 -19.53 2.35 3.14
N ASN A 141 -19.79 1.33 2.32
CA ASN A 141 -18.90 0.85 1.26
C ASN A 141 -19.29 1.37 -0.14
N ALA A 142 -20.42 2.07 -0.25
CA ALA A 142 -20.97 2.42 -1.56
C ALA A 142 -20.06 3.34 -2.39
N LEU A 143 -19.45 4.36 -1.76
CA LEU A 143 -18.54 5.28 -2.44
C LEU A 143 -17.29 4.57 -2.97
N GLU A 144 -16.73 3.64 -2.19
CA GLU A 144 -15.58 2.83 -2.59
C GLU A 144 -15.90 1.95 -3.80
N ALA A 145 -17.06 1.27 -3.79
CA ALA A 145 -17.50 0.43 -4.89
C ALA A 145 -17.88 1.24 -6.15
N ALA A 146 -18.45 2.44 -5.97
CA ALA A 146 -18.89 3.31 -7.05
C ALA A 146 -17.76 3.93 -7.88
N VAL A 147 -16.49 3.74 -7.50
CA VAL A 147 -15.32 4.03 -8.36
C VAL A 147 -15.35 3.17 -9.65
N VAL A 148 -16.05 2.05 -9.64
CA VAL A 148 -16.15 1.14 -10.79
C VAL A 148 -17.25 1.60 -11.72
N ASP A 149 -16.88 2.26 -12.80
CA ASP A 149 -17.85 2.71 -13.82
C ASP A 149 -18.56 1.51 -14.51
N GLY A 150 -19.81 1.75 -14.94
CA GLY A 150 -20.57 0.80 -15.79
C GLY A 150 -21.18 -0.38 -15.03
N ILE A 151 -21.36 -0.28 -13.72
CA ILE A 151 -22.10 -1.21 -12.87
C ILE A 151 -22.94 -0.42 -11.84
N ASP A 152 -24.18 -0.83 -11.58
CA ASP A 152 -25.05 -0.17 -10.61
C ASP A 152 -24.63 -0.52 -9.17
N ILE A 153 -24.33 0.49 -8.36
CA ILE A 153 -23.96 0.31 -6.96
C ILE A 153 -25.10 0.77 -6.06
N HIS A 154 -25.67 -0.15 -5.28
CA HIS A 154 -26.74 0.13 -4.34
C HIS A 154 -26.25 0.01 -2.90
N GLY A 155 -25.94 1.14 -2.26
CA GLY A 155 -25.60 1.23 -0.84
C GLY A 155 -26.88 1.28 0.02
N LEU A 156 -27.12 0.26 0.83
CA LEU A 156 -28.31 0.15 1.67
C LEU A 156 -27.94 0.09 3.16
N LYS A 157 -28.88 0.51 4.02
CA LYS A 157 -28.64 0.67 5.47
C LYS A 157 -29.03 -0.54 6.29
N ASN A 158 -30.09 -1.23 5.86
CA ASN A 158 -30.61 -2.37 6.60
C ASN A 158 -31.27 -3.40 5.67
N ILE A 159 -31.54 -4.59 6.23
CA ILE A 159 -32.15 -5.70 5.52
C ILE A 159 -33.54 -5.38 4.95
N LYS A 160 -34.31 -4.51 5.62
CA LYS A 160 -35.64 -4.11 5.16
C LYS A 160 -35.56 -3.37 3.81
N GLU A 161 -34.62 -2.44 3.68
CA GLU A 161 -34.40 -1.72 2.40
C GLU A 161 -34.02 -2.70 1.27
N VAL A 162 -33.23 -3.74 1.56
CA VAL A 162 -32.85 -4.75 0.58
C VAL A 162 -34.05 -5.59 0.15
N ILE A 163 -34.90 -6.00 1.11
CA ILE A 163 -36.14 -6.72 0.82
C ILE A 163 -37.11 -5.87 -0.03
N GLU A 164 -37.28 -4.62 0.32
CA GLU A 164 -38.10 -3.66 -0.42
C GLU A 164 -37.56 -3.42 -1.83
N PHE A 165 -36.24 -3.38 -2.01
CA PHE A 165 -35.59 -3.27 -3.31
C PHE A 165 -35.96 -4.47 -4.22
N PHE A 166 -35.85 -5.70 -3.73
CA PHE A 166 -36.21 -6.89 -4.55
C PHE A 166 -37.70 -6.98 -4.79
N ASN A 167 -38.55 -6.55 -3.88
CA ASN A 167 -39.99 -6.48 -4.06
C ASN A 167 -40.43 -5.35 -5.03
N GLY A 168 -39.52 -4.40 -5.34
CA GLY A 168 -39.78 -3.26 -6.22
C GLY A 168 -40.58 -2.13 -5.56
N THR A 169 -40.70 -2.12 -4.24
CA THR A 169 -41.33 -1.05 -3.45
C THR A 169 -40.37 0.07 -3.08
N TYR A 170 -39.08 -0.19 -3.12
CA TYR A 170 -38.00 0.78 -2.93
C TYR A 170 -36.96 0.62 -4.05
N THR A 171 -36.69 1.67 -4.80
CA THR A 171 -35.73 1.68 -5.93
C THR A 171 -34.80 2.90 -5.79
N PRO A 172 -33.79 2.82 -4.93
CA PRO A 172 -32.82 3.91 -4.77
C PRO A 172 -32.01 4.08 -6.07
N ALA A 173 -31.68 5.30 -6.40
CA ALA A 173 -30.74 5.58 -7.47
C ALA A 173 -29.38 4.94 -7.15
N PRO A 174 -28.67 4.36 -8.15
CA PRO A 174 -27.31 3.90 -7.96
C PRO A 174 -26.41 5.03 -7.47
N VAL A 175 -25.49 4.71 -6.56
CA VAL A 175 -24.46 5.64 -6.11
C VAL A 175 -23.44 5.81 -7.22
N THR A 176 -23.15 7.05 -7.57
CA THR A 176 -22.19 7.40 -8.61
C THR A 176 -21.10 8.30 -8.04
N VAL A 177 -19.86 8.10 -8.48
CA VAL A 177 -18.70 8.93 -8.13
C VAL A 177 -18.06 9.40 -9.43
N ASP A 178 -17.83 10.69 -9.54
CA ASP A 178 -16.94 11.21 -10.59
C ASP A 178 -15.49 10.87 -10.19
N THR A 179 -15.02 9.70 -10.62
CA THR A 179 -13.70 9.17 -10.31
C THR A 179 -12.58 10.12 -10.76
N ASN A 180 -12.76 10.84 -11.87
CA ASN A 180 -11.77 11.79 -12.36
C ASN A 180 -11.74 13.06 -11.48
N ALA A 181 -12.88 13.64 -11.16
CA ALA A 181 -12.94 14.82 -10.29
C ALA A 181 -12.40 14.51 -8.87
N GLU A 182 -12.77 13.37 -8.28
CA GLU A 182 -12.28 12.92 -6.98
C GLU A 182 -10.75 12.68 -7.02
N PHE A 183 -10.24 12.05 -8.08
CA PHE A 183 -8.83 11.73 -8.26
C PHE A 183 -7.96 12.98 -8.42
N TYR A 184 -8.29 13.86 -9.38
CA TYR A 184 -7.47 15.04 -9.66
C TYR A 184 -7.65 16.16 -8.63
N GLY A 185 -8.81 16.26 -7.97
CA GLY A 185 -9.08 17.31 -7.00
C GLY A 185 -8.27 17.23 -5.72
N LYS A 186 -7.83 16.03 -5.31
CA LYS A 186 -7.15 15.79 -4.02
C LYS A 186 -5.68 15.41 -4.15
N GLN A 187 -5.13 15.27 -5.36
CA GLN A 187 -3.76 14.78 -5.58
C GLN A 187 -2.67 15.61 -4.89
N PHE A 188 -2.86 16.92 -4.82
CA PHE A 188 -1.85 17.86 -4.33
C PHE A 188 -2.22 18.55 -3.01
N ALA A 189 -3.19 18.03 -2.28
CA ALA A 189 -3.59 18.55 -0.97
C ALA A 189 -2.70 17.98 0.15
N PHE A 190 -1.51 18.54 0.34
CA PHE A 190 -0.57 18.12 1.38
C PHE A 190 -0.57 19.09 2.55
N ASP A 191 -0.59 18.55 3.78
CA ASP A 191 -0.54 19.33 5.02
C ASP A 191 0.88 19.84 5.35
N LEU A 192 1.92 19.20 4.79
CA LEU A 192 3.34 19.50 5.07
C LEU A 192 4.04 19.97 3.80
N ASP A 193 4.84 21.06 3.92
CA ASP A 193 5.57 21.65 2.81
C ASP A 193 7.05 21.84 3.15
N PHE A 194 7.95 21.72 2.15
CA PHE A 194 9.39 21.92 2.31
C PHE A 194 9.78 23.37 2.57
N SER A 195 8.91 24.35 2.29
CA SER A 195 9.12 25.76 2.63
C SER A 195 9.28 26.02 4.14
N GLU A 196 8.79 25.11 4.98
CA GLU A 196 8.96 25.15 6.43
C GLU A 196 10.34 24.65 6.89
N VAL A 197 11.10 23.99 6.01
CA VAL A 197 12.40 23.41 6.34
C VAL A 197 13.52 24.41 6.08
N LYS A 198 14.13 24.89 7.15
CA LYS A 198 15.25 25.86 7.09
C LYS A 198 16.59 25.14 6.92
N GLY A 199 17.39 25.60 5.95
CA GLY A 199 18.68 24.98 5.65
C GLY A 199 18.57 23.55 5.12
N GLN A 200 19.60 22.72 5.35
CA GLN A 200 19.65 21.29 4.94
C GLN A 200 19.59 21.07 3.42
N GLU A 201 20.17 21.96 2.64
CA GLU A 201 20.06 21.92 1.17
C GLU A 201 20.58 20.60 0.57
N ASN A 202 21.67 20.04 1.15
CA ASN A 202 22.20 18.74 0.71
C ASN A 202 21.21 17.60 0.93
N VAL A 203 20.43 17.66 2.03
CA VAL A 203 19.43 16.63 2.34
C VAL A 203 18.21 16.80 1.45
N LYS A 204 17.77 18.04 1.20
CA LYS A 204 16.70 18.34 0.23
C LYS A 204 17.06 17.81 -1.16
N ARG A 205 18.31 18.07 -1.62
CA ARG A 205 18.83 17.57 -2.89
C ARG A 205 18.82 16.04 -2.94
N ALA A 206 19.25 15.37 -1.88
CA ALA A 206 19.21 13.90 -1.81
C ALA A 206 17.79 13.35 -1.84
N LEU A 207 16.82 14.02 -1.16
CA LEU A 207 15.41 13.65 -1.19
C LEU A 207 14.77 13.87 -2.58
N GLU A 208 15.14 14.94 -3.27
CA GLU A 208 14.76 15.22 -4.65
C GLU A 208 15.23 14.11 -5.58
N ILE A 209 16.51 13.71 -5.50
CA ILE A 209 17.10 12.62 -6.30
C ILE A 209 16.40 11.30 -5.97
N ALA A 210 16.16 11.02 -4.68
CA ALA A 210 15.46 9.83 -4.23
C ALA A 210 14.02 9.77 -4.81
N ALA A 211 13.29 10.88 -4.78
CA ALA A 211 11.95 10.99 -5.34
C ALA A 211 11.96 10.84 -6.87
N ALA A 212 12.90 11.47 -7.56
CA ALA A 212 13.02 11.41 -9.01
C ALA A 212 13.41 10.01 -9.51
N GLY A 213 14.35 9.35 -8.87
CA GLY A 213 14.83 8.03 -9.26
C GLY A 213 14.05 6.85 -8.66
N GLY A 214 13.21 7.08 -7.65
CA GLY A 214 12.56 6.04 -6.86
C GLY A 214 13.53 5.28 -5.95
N HIS A 215 14.55 5.96 -5.46
CA HIS A 215 15.65 5.39 -4.67
C HIS A 215 15.29 5.28 -3.19
N ASN A 216 15.75 4.21 -2.56
CA ASN A 216 15.69 4.06 -1.11
C ASN A 216 16.72 4.99 -0.44
N ILE A 217 16.33 5.61 0.68
CA ILE A 217 17.15 6.61 1.35
C ILE A 217 17.29 6.37 2.85
N LEU A 218 18.48 6.61 3.39
CA LEU A 218 18.79 6.58 4.81
C LEU A 218 19.37 7.92 5.24
N LEU A 219 18.74 8.55 6.23
CA LEU A 219 19.22 9.76 6.88
C LEU A 219 19.90 9.44 8.19
N ILE A 220 21.16 9.88 8.35
CA ILE A 220 21.98 9.61 9.52
C ILE A 220 22.33 10.94 10.18
N GLY A 221 22.10 11.07 11.48
CA GLY A 221 22.44 12.31 12.16
C GLY A 221 22.00 12.33 13.62
N PRO A 222 22.41 13.36 14.38
CA PRO A 222 22.12 13.45 15.79
C PRO A 222 20.61 13.62 16.07
N PRO A 223 20.16 13.33 17.29
CA PRO A 223 18.79 13.61 17.69
C PRO A 223 18.49 15.11 17.55
N GLY A 224 17.28 15.46 17.11
CA GLY A 224 16.87 16.85 16.89
C GLY A 224 17.38 17.50 15.59
N ALA A 225 18.11 16.79 14.70
CA ALA A 225 18.57 17.32 13.42
C ALA A 225 17.48 17.45 12.33
N GLY A 226 16.23 17.05 12.61
CA GLY A 226 15.11 17.20 11.69
C GLY A 226 14.88 16.03 10.73
N LYS A 227 15.53 14.87 10.94
CA LYS A 227 15.42 13.67 10.07
C LYS A 227 13.97 13.29 9.76
N SER A 228 13.18 12.98 10.79
CA SER A 228 11.79 12.55 10.66
C SER A 228 10.89 13.65 10.07
N MET A 229 11.19 14.92 10.38
CA MET A 229 10.47 16.07 9.82
C MET A 229 10.64 16.15 8.29
N MET A 230 11.84 15.92 7.77
CA MET A 230 12.12 15.94 6.34
C MET A 230 11.51 14.75 5.62
N ILE A 231 11.63 13.54 6.17
CA ILE A 231 11.06 12.32 5.57
C ILE A 231 9.53 12.40 5.47
N LYS A 232 8.85 12.94 6.48
CA LYS A 232 7.40 13.12 6.46
C LYS A 232 6.89 14.03 5.32
N ARG A 233 7.77 14.84 4.73
CA ARG A 233 7.46 15.72 3.59
C ARG A 233 7.71 15.07 2.23
N ILE A 234 8.34 13.90 2.17
CA ILE A 234 8.61 13.19 0.91
C ILE A 234 7.34 13.04 0.04
N PRO A 235 6.15 12.69 0.58
CA PRO A 235 4.95 12.57 -0.25
C PRO A 235 4.63 13.84 -1.06
N SER A 236 4.95 15.03 -0.54
CA SER A 236 4.66 16.31 -1.20
C SER A 236 5.54 16.57 -2.43
N ILE A 237 6.66 15.88 -2.58
CA ILE A 237 7.58 16.00 -3.72
C ILE A 237 7.57 14.78 -4.65
N LEU A 238 6.90 13.69 -4.27
CA LEU A 238 6.75 12.53 -5.13
C LEU A 238 5.84 12.84 -6.33
N PRO A 239 6.06 12.18 -7.49
CA PRO A 239 5.12 12.24 -8.59
C PRO A 239 3.73 11.78 -8.13
N PRO A 240 2.63 12.39 -8.61
CA PRO A 240 1.28 11.94 -8.27
C PRO A 240 1.07 10.49 -8.69
N LEU A 241 0.10 9.81 -8.08
CA LEU A 241 -0.34 8.49 -8.55
C LEU A 241 -0.92 8.61 -9.95
N THR A 242 -0.76 7.59 -10.76
CA THR A 242 -1.63 7.36 -11.92
C THR A 242 -2.95 6.74 -11.45
N LEU A 243 -4.00 6.81 -12.24
CA LEU A 243 -5.29 6.20 -11.89
C LEU A 243 -5.16 4.68 -11.63
N ASN A 244 -4.33 3.99 -12.43
CA ASN A 244 -4.07 2.56 -12.23
C ASN A 244 -3.35 2.27 -10.90
N GLU A 245 -2.32 3.07 -10.55
CA GLU A 245 -1.65 2.96 -9.25
C GLU A 245 -2.62 3.25 -8.09
N ALA A 246 -3.50 4.26 -8.25
CA ALA A 246 -4.51 4.60 -7.25
C ALA A 246 -5.50 3.47 -7.03
N LEU A 247 -6.01 2.84 -8.10
CA LEU A 247 -6.90 1.68 -8.02
C LEU A 247 -6.22 0.47 -7.37
N GLU A 248 -4.97 0.17 -7.74
CA GLU A 248 -4.21 -0.93 -7.14
C GLU A 248 -3.96 -0.70 -5.64
N THR A 249 -3.56 0.51 -5.28
CA THR A 249 -3.35 0.91 -3.88
C THR A 249 -4.65 0.83 -3.09
N THR A 250 -5.76 1.32 -3.67
CA THR A 250 -7.08 1.28 -3.04
C THR A 250 -7.55 -0.16 -2.80
N LYS A 251 -7.33 -1.10 -3.74
CA LYS A 251 -7.64 -2.53 -3.54
C LYS A 251 -6.95 -3.10 -2.31
N ILE A 252 -5.65 -2.80 -2.10
CA ILE A 252 -4.89 -3.28 -0.95
C ILE A 252 -5.49 -2.74 0.36
N HIS A 253 -5.78 -1.43 0.40
CA HIS A 253 -6.36 -0.79 1.59
C HIS A 253 -7.80 -1.22 1.86
N SER A 254 -8.58 -1.47 0.81
CA SER A 254 -9.93 -2.01 0.87
C SER A 254 -9.95 -3.39 1.53
N VAL A 255 -9.12 -4.32 1.06
CA VAL A 255 -8.99 -5.68 1.64
C VAL A 255 -8.47 -5.63 3.08
N ALA A 256 -7.59 -4.69 3.40
CA ALA A 256 -7.12 -4.48 4.77
C ALA A 256 -8.19 -3.87 5.69
N GLY A 257 -9.29 -3.34 5.16
CA GLY A 257 -10.27 -2.56 5.93
C GLY A 257 -9.70 -1.24 6.44
N LYS A 258 -8.80 -0.61 5.67
CA LYS A 258 -8.09 0.63 6.00
C LYS A 258 -8.52 1.81 5.10
N MET A 259 -9.65 1.70 4.43
CA MET A 259 -10.26 2.85 3.75
C MET A 259 -10.79 3.85 4.78
N GLY A 260 -10.57 5.13 4.52
CA GLY A 260 -11.15 6.20 5.35
C GLY A 260 -12.67 6.26 5.20
N ASN A 261 -13.36 6.73 6.22
CA ASN A 261 -14.79 7.03 6.12
C ASN A 261 -15.02 8.06 5.01
N ASN A 262 -15.94 7.79 4.11
CA ASN A 262 -16.27 8.63 2.95
C ASN A 262 -15.13 8.81 1.92
N SER A 263 -14.18 7.87 1.85
CA SER A 263 -13.13 7.87 0.82
C SER A 263 -13.49 6.87 -0.28
N ALA A 264 -13.62 7.35 -1.51
CA ALA A 264 -13.87 6.51 -2.68
C ALA A 264 -12.57 5.88 -3.20
N LEU A 265 -11.49 6.68 -3.26
CA LEU A 265 -10.22 6.30 -3.86
C LEU A 265 -9.05 6.87 -3.05
N ILE A 266 -7.93 6.16 -2.99
CA ILE A 266 -6.67 6.70 -2.48
C ILE A 266 -6.02 7.52 -3.60
N THR A 267 -5.97 8.83 -3.42
CA THR A 267 -5.49 9.79 -4.43
C THR A 267 -4.05 10.23 -4.21
N GLN A 268 -3.52 10.03 -3.02
CA GLN A 268 -2.14 10.37 -2.65
C GLN A 268 -1.33 9.11 -2.37
N ARG A 269 -0.01 9.19 -2.56
CA ARG A 269 0.91 8.09 -2.24
C ARG A 269 0.87 7.80 -0.74
N PRO A 270 0.60 6.54 -0.32
CA PRO A 270 0.57 6.18 1.09
C PRO A 270 1.90 6.49 1.78
N PHE A 271 1.81 7.00 3.00
CA PHE A 271 2.95 7.16 3.88
C PHE A 271 2.72 6.30 5.13
N ARG A 272 3.51 5.23 5.26
CA ARG A 272 3.41 4.29 6.38
C ARG A 272 4.64 4.45 7.28
N SER A 273 4.40 4.64 8.57
CA SER A 273 5.46 4.85 9.57
C SER A 273 5.19 3.98 10.79
N PRO A 274 5.44 2.66 10.69
CA PRO A 274 5.29 1.78 11.84
C PRO A 274 6.32 2.10 12.93
N HIS A 275 5.91 1.93 14.18
CA HIS A 275 6.82 2.06 15.32
C HIS A 275 7.83 0.89 15.35
N HIS A 276 9.04 1.08 15.89
CA HIS A 276 10.08 0.06 15.92
C HIS A 276 9.69 -1.21 16.70
N THR A 277 8.70 -1.14 17.60
CA THR A 277 8.15 -2.29 18.33
C THR A 277 7.19 -3.15 17.52
N ILE A 278 6.96 -2.84 16.26
CA ILE A 278 6.05 -3.59 15.39
C ILE A 278 6.41 -5.07 15.33
N SER A 279 5.42 -5.95 15.35
CA SER A 279 5.65 -7.38 15.16
C SER A 279 5.94 -7.73 13.70
N HIS A 280 6.64 -8.84 13.47
CA HIS A 280 6.87 -9.40 12.13
C HIS A 280 5.56 -9.57 11.34
N VAL A 281 4.50 -10.10 11.99
CA VAL A 281 3.20 -10.31 11.35
C VAL A 281 2.53 -8.98 10.96
N ALA A 282 2.64 -7.95 11.78
CA ALA A 282 2.08 -6.65 11.44
C ALA A 282 2.84 -5.96 10.30
N MET A 283 4.16 -6.20 10.21
CA MET A 283 5.00 -5.66 9.11
C MET A 283 4.70 -6.35 7.77
N VAL A 284 4.75 -7.68 7.73
CA VAL A 284 4.59 -8.50 6.53
C VAL A 284 3.13 -8.69 6.16
N GLY A 285 2.30 -8.87 7.16
CA GLY A 285 0.96 -9.37 7.03
C GLY A 285 0.85 -10.81 7.54
N GLY A 286 -0.34 -11.31 7.67
CA GLY A 286 -0.59 -12.67 8.17
C GLY A 286 -1.93 -12.77 8.87
N GLY A 287 -1.97 -13.64 9.89
CA GLY A 287 -3.20 -14.04 10.57
C GLY A 287 -3.63 -15.44 10.13
N SER A 288 -4.74 -15.92 10.66
CA SER A 288 -5.36 -17.18 10.20
C SER A 288 -5.78 -17.07 8.74
N TYR A 289 -6.13 -15.87 8.33
CA TYR A 289 -6.40 -15.43 6.96
C TYR A 289 -5.34 -14.41 6.56
N PRO A 290 -4.62 -14.62 5.46
CA PRO A 290 -3.60 -13.69 5.01
C PRO A 290 -4.19 -12.29 4.80
N GLN A 291 -3.79 -11.34 5.67
CA GLN A 291 -4.12 -9.91 5.52
C GLN A 291 -2.84 -9.14 5.17
N PRO A 292 -2.91 -8.09 4.36
CA PRO A 292 -1.75 -7.28 4.03
C PRO A 292 -1.21 -6.54 5.27
N GLY A 293 0.12 -6.50 5.42
CA GLY A 293 0.82 -5.76 6.46
C GLY A 293 1.24 -4.36 6.02
N GLU A 294 2.04 -3.67 6.86
CA GLU A 294 2.51 -2.31 6.60
C GLU A 294 3.32 -2.20 5.30
N ILE A 295 4.07 -3.25 4.93
CA ILE A 295 4.81 -3.33 3.67
C ILE A 295 3.87 -3.19 2.46
N SER A 296 2.77 -3.95 2.44
CA SER A 296 1.79 -3.88 1.35
C SER A 296 0.95 -2.61 1.40
N LEU A 297 0.64 -2.10 2.61
CA LEU A 297 -0.07 -0.83 2.78
C LEU A 297 0.76 0.39 2.32
N ALA A 298 2.10 0.25 2.25
CA ALA A 298 3.00 1.26 1.69
C ALA A 298 3.13 1.20 0.16
N HIS A 299 2.46 0.24 -0.50
CA HIS A 299 2.55 0.07 -1.95
C HIS A 299 2.24 1.37 -2.70
N ASN A 300 3.04 1.67 -3.74
CA ASN A 300 3.04 2.91 -4.51
C ASN A 300 3.31 4.18 -3.67
N GLY A 301 3.83 4.03 -2.46
CA GLY A 301 4.10 5.11 -1.52
C GLY A 301 5.45 4.99 -0.82
N VAL A 302 5.49 5.39 0.44
CA VAL A 302 6.69 5.43 1.28
C VAL A 302 6.49 4.58 2.53
N LEU A 303 7.45 3.68 2.79
CA LEU A 303 7.61 3.03 4.09
C LEU A 303 8.72 3.75 4.85
N PHE A 304 8.35 4.44 5.93
CA PHE A 304 9.29 5.15 6.78
C PHE A 304 9.60 4.35 8.05
N LEU A 305 10.88 4.05 8.25
CA LEU A 305 11.39 3.40 9.45
C LEU A 305 12.28 4.38 10.22
N ASP A 306 11.70 4.98 11.26
CA ASP A 306 12.44 5.86 12.17
C ASP A 306 13.24 5.02 13.18
N GLU A 307 14.45 5.45 13.53
CA GLU A 307 15.34 4.73 14.43
C GLU A 307 15.63 3.30 13.93
N LEU A 308 16.02 3.15 12.68
CA LEU A 308 16.20 1.87 11.99
C LEU A 308 16.93 0.78 12.82
N PRO A 309 18.03 1.05 13.57
CA PRO A 309 18.70 0.02 14.37
C PRO A 309 17.89 -0.48 15.58
N GLU A 310 16.80 0.21 15.97
CA GLU A 310 15.97 -0.20 17.11
C GLU A 310 14.92 -1.24 16.71
N PHE A 311 14.68 -1.45 15.41
CA PHE A 311 13.78 -2.50 14.94
C PHE A 311 14.37 -3.88 15.21
N ASN A 312 13.52 -4.84 15.55
CA ASN A 312 13.93 -6.23 15.66
C ASN A 312 14.56 -6.70 14.33
N ARG A 313 15.72 -7.37 14.42
CA ARG A 313 16.48 -7.85 13.26
C ARG A 313 15.63 -8.70 12.31
N ASN A 314 14.77 -9.56 12.84
CA ASN A 314 13.88 -10.39 12.02
C ASN A 314 12.87 -9.55 11.21
N VAL A 315 12.44 -8.39 11.75
CA VAL A 315 11.55 -7.45 11.06
C VAL A 315 12.30 -6.73 9.94
N LEU A 316 13.57 -6.42 10.11
CA LEU A 316 14.40 -5.80 9.07
C LEU A 316 14.73 -6.77 7.94
N GLU A 317 15.02 -8.03 8.24
CA GLU A 317 15.39 -9.03 7.23
C GLU A 317 14.26 -9.34 6.25
N VAL A 318 13.00 -9.25 6.66
CA VAL A 318 11.86 -9.49 5.74
C VAL A 318 11.67 -8.41 4.68
N LEU A 319 12.27 -7.22 4.87
CA LEU A 319 12.23 -6.16 3.86
C LEU A 319 13.08 -6.48 2.62
N ARG A 320 14.03 -7.43 2.73
CA ARG A 320 14.97 -7.73 1.65
C ARG A 320 14.28 -8.20 0.37
N GLN A 321 13.28 -9.08 0.50
CA GLN A 321 12.53 -9.60 -0.65
C GLN A 321 11.69 -8.50 -1.31
N PRO A 322 10.79 -7.78 -0.62
CA PRO A 322 9.96 -6.77 -1.27
C PRO A 322 10.74 -5.59 -1.87
N LEU A 323 11.92 -5.27 -1.33
CA LEU A 323 12.79 -4.25 -1.92
C LEU A 323 13.39 -4.67 -3.28
N GLU A 324 13.47 -5.98 -3.57
CA GLU A 324 13.91 -6.50 -4.87
C GLU A 324 12.73 -6.86 -5.78
N ASP A 325 11.82 -7.71 -5.29
CA ASP A 325 10.76 -8.34 -6.07
C ASP A 325 9.49 -7.48 -6.18
N ARG A 326 9.34 -6.47 -5.28
CA ARG A 326 8.14 -5.60 -5.15
C ARG A 326 6.85 -6.34 -4.88
N THR A 327 6.96 -7.53 -4.40
CA THR A 327 5.89 -8.39 -3.94
C THR A 327 6.28 -9.02 -2.62
N ILE A 328 5.27 -9.37 -1.83
CA ILE A 328 5.45 -10.12 -0.61
C ILE A 328 4.50 -11.30 -0.59
N SER A 329 5.06 -12.49 -0.39
CA SER A 329 4.29 -13.74 -0.34
C SER A 329 4.00 -14.12 1.10
N ILE A 330 2.74 -14.23 1.45
CA ILE A 330 2.28 -14.71 2.76
C ILE A 330 1.83 -16.15 2.61
N SER A 331 2.70 -17.08 3.02
CA SER A 331 2.38 -18.50 3.02
C SER A 331 1.87 -18.96 4.38
N ARG A 332 0.73 -19.64 4.39
CA ARG A 332 0.11 -20.30 5.55
C ARG A 332 -0.27 -21.72 5.17
N ALA A 333 -0.49 -22.59 6.15
CA ALA A 333 -0.77 -24.01 5.92
C ALA A 333 -1.93 -24.28 4.94
N LYS A 334 -2.82 -23.32 4.75
CA LYS A 334 -4.03 -23.45 3.91
C LYS A 334 -4.00 -22.59 2.64
N GLN A 335 -3.16 -21.58 2.57
CA GLN A 335 -3.19 -20.60 1.48
C GLN A 335 -1.85 -19.89 1.33
N CYS A 336 -1.45 -19.64 0.07
CA CYS A 336 -0.36 -18.73 -0.27
C CYS A 336 -0.95 -17.57 -1.06
N VAL A 337 -0.64 -16.35 -0.63
CA VAL A 337 -1.15 -15.12 -1.25
C VAL A 337 -0.02 -14.15 -1.45
N ASP A 338 0.08 -13.61 -2.67
CA ASP A 338 1.03 -12.57 -3.01
C ASP A 338 0.34 -11.20 -2.95
N TYR A 339 0.99 -10.26 -2.26
CA TYR A 339 0.56 -8.88 -2.22
C TYR A 339 1.58 -7.99 -2.93
N PRO A 340 1.14 -6.97 -3.69
CA PRO A 340 2.01 -5.93 -4.19
C PRO A 340 2.72 -5.20 -3.03
N ALA A 341 4.01 -4.92 -3.21
CA ALA A 341 4.86 -4.30 -2.20
C ALA A 341 5.91 -3.36 -2.83
N GLY A 342 5.52 -2.63 -3.87
CA GLY A 342 6.36 -1.65 -4.54
C GLY A 342 6.34 -0.32 -3.79
N PHE A 343 7.26 -0.07 -2.88
CA PHE A 343 7.35 1.14 -2.08
C PHE A 343 8.76 1.73 -2.15
N MET A 344 8.90 2.99 -1.77
CA MET A 344 10.18 3.65 -1.48
C MET A 344 10.47 3.48 0.01
N LEU A 345 11.62 2.89 0.36
CA LEU A 345 12.08 2.83 1.74
C LEU A 345 12.77 4.15 2.09
N ALA A 346 12.23 4.86 3.08
CA ALA A 346 12.90 5.96 3.74
C ALA A 346 13.21 5.54 5.18
N ALA A 347 14.44 5.71 5.62
CA ALA A 347 14.84 5.34 6.97
C ALA A 347 15.62 6.47 7.65
N SER A 348 15.59 6.48 8.96
CA SER A 348 16.45 7.37 9.75
C SER A 348 17.17 6.58 10.84
N MET A 349 18.38 7.05 11.21
CA MET A 349 19.12 6.51 12.35
C MET A 349 20.00 7.58 13.00
N ASN A 350 20.37 7.34 14.25
CA ASN A 350 21.45 8.07 14.88
C ASN A 350 22.81 7.48 14.45
N PRO A 351 23.91 8.24 14.51
CA PRO A 351 25.22 7.71 14.12
C PRO A 351 25.82 6.73 15.14
N CYS A 352 25.31 6.71 16.37
CA CYS A 352 25.70 5.81 17.46
C CYS A 352 24.62 5.79 18.55
N PRO A 353 24.69 4.93 19.58
CA PRO A 353 23.71 4.89 20.65
C PRO A 353 23.48 6.22 21.39
N CYS A 354 24.53 7.02 21.63
CA CYS A 354 24.38 8.36 22.25
C CYS A 354 23.94 9.44 21.26
N GLY A 355 24.03 9.17 19.94
CA GLY A 355 23.64 10.09 18.88
C GLY A 355 24.67 11.16 18.49
N TYR A 356 25.86 11.17 19.08
CA TYR A 356 26.82 12.26 18.90
C TYR A 356 28.16 11.86 18.25
N TYR A 357 28.25 10.69 17.64
CA TYR A 357 29.42 10.29 16.85
C TYR A 357 29.61 11.27 15.69
N ASN A 358 30.82 11.78 15.49
CA ASN A 358 31.16 12.83 14.51
C ASN A 358 30.37 14.15 14.65
N HIS A 359 29.81 14.44 15.83
CA HIS A 359 29.10 15.69 16.06
C HIS A 359 30.08 16.87 16.23
N PRO A 360 29.91 18.01 15.51
CA PRO A 360 30.88 19.10 15.53
C PRO A 360 31.02 19.82 16.87
N ALA A 361 29.98 19.78 17.74
CA ALA A 361 29.96 20.54 18.99
C ALA A 361 29.80 19.66 20.24
N LYS A 362 29.52 18.37 20.14
CA LYS A 362 29.30 17.48 21.28
C LYS A 362 30.15 16.23 21.16
N ALA A 363 30.88 15.89 22.21
CA ALA A 363 31.70 14.69 22.23
C ALA A 363 30.83 13.41 22.32
N CYS A 364 31.18 12.42 21.55
CA CYS A 364 30.60 11.08 21.64
C CYS A 364 31.17 10.36 22.89
N VAL A 365 30.29 9.72 23.67
CA VAL A 365 30.67 8.96 24.86
C VAL A 365 30.70 7.45 24.62
N CYS A 366 30.38 7.00 23.40
CA CYS A 366 30.38 5.61 23.03
C CYS A 366 31.77 5.08 22.75
N SER A 367 32.07 3.87 23.19
CA SER A 367 33.30 3.18 22.75
C SER A 367 33.20 2.84 21.25
N PRO A 368 34.33 2.75 20.53
CA PRO A 368 34.33 2.36 19.11
C PRO A 368 33.55 1.04 18.85
N GLY A 369 33.72 0.04 19.72
CA GLY A 369 32.98 -1.22 19.62
C GLY A 369 31.47 -1.07 19.79
N ALA A 370 31.00 -0.11 20.60
CA ALA A 370 29.56 0.18 20.75
C ALA A 370 29.00 0.84 19.49
N VAL A 371 29.74 1.76 18.87
CA VAL A 371 29.36 2.39 17.60
C VAL A 371 29.24 1.36 16.49
N GLN A 372 30.24 0.48 16.36
CA GLN A 372 30.26 -0.56 15.36
C GLN A 372 29.14 -1.59 15.58
N LYS A 373 28.92 -2.02 16.83
CA LYS A 373 27.81 -2.94 17.17
C LYS A 373 26.45 -2.33 16.81
N TYR A 374 26.25 -1.05 17.03
CA TYR A 374 25.03 -0.32 16.69
C TYR A 374 24.81 -0.28 15.18
N ALA A 375 25.83 0.09 14.40
CA ALA A 375 25.76 0.09 12.94
C ALA A 375 25.51 -1.32 12.38
N ASN A 376 26.18 -2.36 12.90
CA ASN A 376 26.06 -3.75 12.48
C ASN A 376 24.71 -4.40 12.85
N HIS A 377 23.83 -3.71 13.58
CA HIS A 377 22.45 -4.18 13.78
C HIS A 377 21.67 -4.22 12.48
N ILE A 378 21.99 -3.32 11.55
CA ILE A 378 21.50 -3.35 10.18
C ILE A 378 22.41 -4.27 9.37
N SER A 379 21.82 -5.31 8.76
CA SER A 379 22.64 -6.26 7.97
C SER A 379 23.18 -5.60 6.69
N GLY A 380 24.40 -5.99 6.30
CA GLY A 380 25.01 -5.54 5.04
C GLY A 380 24.07 -5.70 3.83
N PRO A 381 23.44 -6.89 3.64
CA PRO A 381 22.47 -7.07 2.55
C PRO A 381 21.27 -6.12 2.56
N LEU A 382 20.83 -5.60 3.70
CA LEU A 382 19.79 -4.58 3.76
C LEU A 382 20.35 -3.19 3.40
N LEU A 383 21.53 -2.83 3.93
CA LEU A 383 22.23 -1.57 3.57
C LEU A 383 22.52 -1.52 2.07
N ASP A 384 22.91 -2.63 1.47
CA ASP A 384 23.13 -2.73 0.02
C ASP A 384 21.88 -2.37 -0.80
N ARG A 385 20.66 -2.43 -0.23
CA ARG A 385 19.40 -2.08 -0.90
C ARG A 385 18.97 -0.63 -0.68
N ILE A 386 19.71 0.11 0.13
CA ILE A 386 19.54 1.54 0.32
C ILE A 386 20.51 2.25 -0.61
N ASP A 387 19.96 2.98 -1.58
CA ASP A 387 20.76 3.58 -2.66
C ASP A 387 21.46 4.86 -2.21
N ILE A 388 20.80 5.65 -1.36
CA ILE A 388 21.22 6.99 -0.94
C ILE A 388 21.38 7.03 0.60
N GLN A 389 22.54 7.40 1.07
CA GLN A 389 22.85 7.53 2.49
C GLN A 389 23.37 8.95 2.72
N VAL A 390 22.72 9.72 3.61
CA VAL A 390 23.02 11.14 3.82
C VAL A 390 23.24 11.43 5.28
N GLU A 391 24.37 12.05 5.59
CA GLU A 391 24.61 12.60 6.92
C GLU A 391 23.95 13.97 7.07
N ILE A 392 23.19 14.10 8.15
CA ILE A 392 22.55 15.36 8.54
C ILE A 392 23.34 15.98 9.68
N VAL A 393 23.78 17.21 9.48
CA VAL A 393 24.40 18.02 10.53
C VAL A 393 23.37 19.00 11.12
N PRO A 394 23.51 19.39 12.41
CA PRO A 394 22.62 20.38 12.99
C PRO A 394 22.67 21.70 12.22
N VAL A 395 21.49 22.30 12.01
CA VAL A 395 21.41 23.61 11.33
C VAL A 395 21.93 24.71 12.27
N PRO A 396 22.85 25.58 11.81
CA PRO A 396 23.28 26.74 12.58
C PRO A 396 22.12 27.66 12.94
N PHE A 397 22.19 28.32 14.11
CA PHE A 397 21.12 29.20 14.61
C PHE A 397 20.76 30.31 13.62
N GLU A 398 21.73 30.87 12.91
CA GLU A 398 21.56 31.92 11.90
C GLU A 398 20.65 31.48 10.75
N LYS A 399 20.72 30.20 10.33
CA LYS A 399 19.84 29.65 9.31
C LYS A 399 18.44 29.31 9.84
N ILE A 400 18.32 28.92 11.12
CA ILE A 400 17.03 28.66 11.75
C ILE A 400 16.24 29.97 11.93
N SER A 401 16.93 31.06 12.31
CA SER A 401 16.32 32.37 12.52
C SER A 401 16.02 33.15 11.23
N ASP A 402 16.44 32.64 10.07
CA ASP A 402 16.11 33.25 8.77
C ASP A 402 14.60 33.24 8.54
N THR A 403 14.02 34.43 8.36
CA THR A 403 12.57 34.58 8.13
C THR A 403 12.15 34.34 6.69
N ARG A 404 13.10 34.25 5.76
CA ARG A 404 12.77 33.96 4.34
C ARG A 404 12.21 32.54 4.21
N PRO A 405 11.13 32.35 3.43
CA PRO A 405 10.63 31.01 3.15
C PRO A 405 11.68 30.20 2.40
N ALA A 406 11.82 28.92 2.75
CA ALA A 406 12.63 27.99 1.98
C ALA A 406 11.91 27.61 0.67
N GLU A 407 12.56 26.82 -0.16
CA GLU A 407 11.98 26.30 -1.41
C GLU A 407 10.71 25.50 -1.17
N LYS A 408 9.67 25.74 -1.97
CA LYS A 408 8.37 25.06 -1.84
C LYS A 408 8.44 23.63 -2.35
N SER A 409 7.63 22.76 -1.77
CA SER A 409 7.45 21.37 -2.27
C SER A 409 7.00 21.33 -3.73
N ALA A 410 6.22 22.30 -4.18
CA ALA A 410 5.77 22.38 -5.58
C ALA A 410 6.94 22.52 -6.56
N ASP A 411 7.89 23.41 -6.25
CA ASP A 411 9.05 23.67 -7.14
C ASP A 411 9.95 22.42 -7.25
N ILE A 412 10.18 21.72 -6.12
CA ILE A 412 10.94 20.46 -6.10
C ILE A 412 10.17 19.38 -6.88
N ARG A 413 8.87 19.27 -6.67
CA ARG A 413 8.01 18.29 -7.36
C ARG A 413 8.01 18.49 -8.87
N ASP A 414 8.00 19.73 -9.35
CA ASP A 414 8.02 20.01 -10.78
C ASP A 414 9.31 19.49 -11.45
N ARG A 415 10.47 19.65 -10.80
CA ARG A 415 11.74 19.06 -11.27
C ARG A 415 11.72 17.52 -11.23
N VAL A 416 11.16 16.96 -10.15
CA VAL A 416 10.98 15.50 -10.02
C VAL A 416 10.07 14.97 -11.12
N MET A 417 8.97 15.65 -11.42
CA MET A 417 8.03 15.26 -12.49
C MET A 417 8.69 15.33 -13.86
N ALA A 418 9.48 16.37 -14.15
CA ALA A 418 10.22 16.48 -15.41
C ALA A 418 11.18 15.30 -15.60
N ALA A 419 11.96 14.96 -14.56
CA ALA A 419 12.84 13.78 -14.59
C ALA A 419 12.07 12.46 -14.78
N ARG A 420 10.88 12.34 -14.17
CA ARG A 420 10.02 11.15 -14.31
C ARG A 420 9.41 11.02 -15.70
N GLU A 421 9.09 12.12 -16.38
CA GLU A 421 8.59 12.04 -17.76
C GLU A 421 9.68 11.52 -18.70
N ILE A 422 10.95 11.95 -18.54
CA ILE A 422 12.09 11.38 -19.26
C ILE A 422 12.21 9.87 -19.02
N GLN A 423 12.04 9.41 -17.78
CA GLN A 423 12.10 7.99 -17.42
C GLN A 423 10.91 7.20 -18.00
N LYS A 424 9.73 7.77 -18.00
CA LYS A 424 8.51 7.17 -18.58
C LYS A 424 8.67 6.93 -20.08
N GLU A 425 9.21 7.90 -20.82
CA GLU A 425 9.53 7.73 -22.24
C GLU A 425 10.62 6.67 -22.46
N ARG A 426 11.69 6.72 -21.64
CA ARG A 426 12.80 5.76 -21.67
C ARG A 426 12.36 4.32 -21.49
N TYR A 427 11.44 4.07 -20.55
CA TYR A 427 10.99 2.74 -20.17
C TYR A 427 9.63 2.35 -20.78
N ALA A 428 9.07 3.13 -21.70
CA ALA A 428 7.75 2.89 -22.31
C ALA A 428 7.56 1.48 -22.89
N LYS A 429 8.67 0.85 -23.35
CA LYS A 429 8.67 -0.52 -23.91
C LYS A 429 9.03 -1.61 -22.89
N GLU A 430 9.35 -1.24 -21.65
CA GLU A 430 9.78 -2.18 -20.61
C GLU A 430 8.63 -2.52 -19.68
N LYS A 431 8.42 -3.82 -19.46
CA LYS A 431 7.40 -4.28 -18.51
C LYS A 431 7.94 -4.13 -17.08
N ARG A 432 7.17 -3.56 -16.16
CA ARG A 432 7.47 -3.43 -14.73
C ARG A 432 8.68 -2.56 -14.37
N VAL A 433 9.12 -1.66 -15.24
CA VAL A 433 10.18 -0.68 -14.96
C VAL A 433 9.61 0.72 -15.17
N TYR A 434 9.53 1.51 -14.10
CA TYR A 434 8.92 2.84 -14.11
C TYR A 434 9.88 3.95 -13.67
N CYS A 435 11.05 3.58 -13.11
CA CYS A 435 12.05 4.54 -12.62
C CYS A 435 13.46 3.95 -12.63
N ASN A 436 14.45 4.82 -12.45
CA ASN A 436 15.86 4.43 -12.55
C ASN A 436 16.30 3.39 -11.52
N ALA A 437 15.78 3.44 -10.29
CA ALA A 437 16.08 2.44 -9.27
C ALA A 437 15.73 1.01 -9.70
N GLN A 438 14.81 0.87 -10.67
CA GLN A 438 14.32 -0.41 -11.18
C GLN A 438 15.12 -0.97 -12.35
N MET A 439 16.13 -0.25 -12.87
CA MET A 439 16.96 -0.76 -13.95
C MET A 439 17.64 -2.08 -13.56
N ASN A 440 17.56 -3.05 -14.46
CA ASN A 440 18.39 -4.26 -14.41
C ASN A 440 19.69 -4.06 -15.17
N GLY A 441 20.61 -5.04 -15.14
CA GLY A 441 21.91 -4.95 -15.80
C GLY A 441 21.84 -4.61 -17.30
N ARG A 442 20.84 -5.17 -18.03
CA ARG A 442 20.63 -4.87 -19.46
C ARG A 442 20.27 -3.39 -19.68
N LEU A 443 19.41 -2.84 -18.83
CA LEU A 443 18.99 -1.44 -18.94
C LEU A 443 20.09 -0.49 -18.49
N MET A 444 20.89 -0.86 -17.47
CA MET A 444 22.06 -0.08 -17.06
C MET A 444 23.08 0.00 -18.19
N SER A 445 23.42 -1.11 -18.84
CA SER A 445 24.34 -1.13 -20.00
C SER A 445 23.82 -0.30 -21.18
N LYS A 446 22.51 -0.07 -21.28
CA LYS A 446 21.91 0.73 -22.34
C LYS A 446 21.82 2.22 -21.99
N TYR A 447 21.38 2.56 -20.77
CA TYR A 447 20.97 3.92 -20.40
C TYR A 447 21.88 4.60 -19.36
N ALA A 448 22.81 3.87 -18.74
CA ALA A 448 23.79 4.40 -17.78
C ALA A 448 25.23 4.18 -18.28
N ARG A 449 25.47 4.45 -19.58
CA ARG A 449 26.80 4.36 -20.13
C ARG A 449 27.69 5.48 -19.61
N LEU A 450 28.94 5.12 -19.31
CA LEU A 450 29.94 6.05 -18.80
C LEU A 450 30.98 6.34 -19.90
N ASN A 451 31.43 7.57 -19.97
CA ASN A 451 32.62 7.94 -20.73
C ASN A 451 33.89 7.59 -19.94
N GLU A 452 35.06 7.69 -20.58
CA GLU A 452 36.34 7.32 -19.97
C GLU A 452 36.67 8.10 -18.70
N ALA A 453 36.33 9.39 -18.63
CA ALA A 453 36.54 10.23 -17.43
C ALA A 453 35.68 9.76 -16.25
N CYS A 454 34.43 9.40 -16.53
CA CYS A 454 33.51 8.85 -15.52
C CYS A 454 33.97 7.46 -15.02
N LEU A 455 34.45 6.60 -15.94
CA LEU A 455 34.99 5.29 -15.58
C LEU A 455 36.22 5.40 -14.68
N ASN A 456 37.17 6.27 -15.01
CA ASN A 456 38.36 6.50 -14.20
C ASN A 456 38.04 7.03 -12.81
N LEU A 457 37.11 7.99 -12.73
CA LEU A 457 36.65 8.53 -11.44
C LEU A 457 36.02 7.43 -10.58
N LEU A 458 35.13 6.63 -11.16
CA LEU A 458 34.42 5.56 -10.46
C LEU A 458 35.36 4.43 -10.05
N SER A 459 36.32 4.01 -10.90
CA SER A 459 37.35 3.01 -10.57
C SER A 459 38.19 3.47 -9.38
N THR A 460 38.68 4.71 -9.41
CA THR A 460 39.44 5.29 -8.30
C THR A 460 38.65 5.31 -6.99
N ALA A 461 37.36 5.65 -7.05
CA ALA A 461 36.50 5.64 -5.90
C ALA A 461 36.24 4.23 -5.36
N MET A 462 36.05 3.26 -6.25
CA MET A 462 35.84 1.84 -5.87
C MET A 462 37.07 1.27 -5.15
N GLU A 463 38.24 1.55 -5.65
CA GLU A 463 39.51 1.12 -5.00
C GLU A 463 39.70 1.81 -3.66
N ARG A 464 39.57 3.16 -3.63
CA ARG A 464 39.82 3.97 -2.43
C ARG A 464 38.86 3.67 -1.28
N PHE A 465 37.61 3.37 -1.57
CA PHE A 465 36.56 3.14 -0.58
C PHE A 465 36.15 1.68 -0.46
N SER A 466 36.86 0.75 -1.09
CA SER A 466 36.58 -0.70 -1.08
C SER A 466 35.12 -1.02 -1.42
N LEU A 467 34.53 -0.33 -2.40
CA LEU A 467 33.11 -0.45 -2.73
C LEU A 467 32.81 -1.78 -3.43
N SER A 468 31.67 -2.39 -3.10
CA SER A 468 31.21 -3.63 -3.72
C SER A 468 30.67 -3.43 -5.13
N ALA A 469 30.55 -4.52 -5.92
CA ALA A 469 29.88 -4.51 -7.22
C ALA A 469 28.43 -4.00 -7.15
N ARG A 470 27.74 -4.25 -6.03
CA ARG A 470 26.39 -3.71 -5.80
C ARG A 470 26.39 -2.21 -5.60
N ALA A 471 27.41 -1.68 -4.91
CA ALA A 471 27.58 -0.23 -4.77
C ALA A 471 27.81 0.43 -6.14
N TYR A 472 28.59 -0.21 -7.03
CA TYR A 472 28.75 0.23 -8.42
C TYR A 472 27.40 0.40 -9.13
N ASP A 473 26.55 -0.63 -9.10
CA ASP A 473 25.23 -0.58 -9.73
C ASP A 473 24.35 0.53 -9.14
N ARG A 474 24.41 0.76 -7.81
CA ARG A 474 23.63 1.82 -7.15
C ARG A 474 24.13 3.21 -7.55
N ILE A 475 25.44 3.41 -7.59
CA ILE A 475 26.04 4.69 -8.03
C ILE A 475 25.57 4.99 -9.46
N LEU A 476 25.58 4.03 -10.37
CA LEU A 476 25.12 4.24 -11.75
C LEU A 476 23.63 4.64 -11.80
N LYS A 477 22.77 3.98 -11.05
CA LYS A 477 21.34 4.28 -11.02
C LYS A 477 21.06 5.68 -10.46
N VAL A 478 21.76 6.05 -9.37
CA VAL A 478 21.66 7.38 -8.76
C VAL A 478 22.21 8.45 -9.69
N SER A 479 23.37 8.23 -10.32
CA SER A 479 23.97 9.15 -11.32
C SER A 479 23.04 9.39 -12.51
N ARG A 480 22.31 8.35 -12.97
CA ARG A 480 21.33 8.51 -14.04
C ARG A 480 20.14 9.36 -13.57
N ALA A 481 19.71 9.21 -12.30
CA ALA A 481 18.64 10.04 -11.75
C ALA A 481 19.06 11.51 -11.61
N ILE A 482 20.31 11.78 -11.19
CA ILE A 482 20.86 13.13 -11.12
C ILE A 482 20.89 13.75 -12.52
N ALA A 483 21.39 13.01 -13.53
CA ALA A 483 21.45 13.48 -14.89
C ALA A 483 20.05 13.75 -15.48
N ASP A 484 19.03 12.97 -15.12
CA ASP A 484 17.64 13.19 -15.55
C ASP A 484 17.05 14.48 -14.93
N ILE A 485 17.36 14.78 -13.67
CA ILE A 485 16.93 16.03 -13.01
C ILE A 485 17.59 17.25 -13.71
N GLU A 486 18.83 17.11 -14.15
CA GLU A 486 19.57 18.17 -14.85
C GLU A 486 19.27 18.23 -16.36
N GLY A 487 18.38 17.34 -16.87
CA GLY A 487 18.04 17.26 -18.30
C GLY A 487 19.21 16.80 -19.19
N SER A 488 20.24 16.19 -18.60
CA SER A 488 21.43 15.71 -19.34
C SER A 488 21.15 14.35 -19.99
N THR A 489 21.45 14.24 -21.28
CA THR A 489 21.35 12.97 -22.02
C THR A 489 22.35 11.93 -21.53
N ASP A 490 23.56 12.38 -21.18
CA ASP A 490 24.66 11.53 -20.77
C ASP A 490 25.03 11.76 -19.29
N ILE A 491 25.53 10.70 -18.64
CA ILE A 491 26.09 10.81 -17.30
C ILE A 491 27.45 11.50 -17.37
N GLN A 492 27.60 12.58 -16.59
CA GLN A 492 28.84 13.37 -16.51
C GLN A 492 29.60 13.05 -15.21
N ALA A 493 30.87 13.46 -15.14
CA ALA A 493 31.73 13.23 -13.98
C ALA A 493 31.15 13.86 -12.69
N GLY A 494 30.49 15.02 -12.78
CA GLY A 494 29.77 15.65 -11.66
C GLY A 494 28.69 14.78 -11.07
N HIS A 495 27.89 14.11 -11.93
CA HIS A 495 26.81 13.21 -11.49
C HIS A 495 27.37 12.00 -10.74
N ILE A 496 28.50 11.43 -11.21
CA ILE A 496 29.19 10.32 -10.54
C ILE A 496 29.75 10.77 -9.20
N ALA A 497 30.40 11.94 -9.13
CA ALA A 497 30.97 12.47 -7.91
C ALA A 497 29.88 12.72 -6.84
N GLU A 498 28.74 13.30 -7.24
CA GLU A 498 27.59 13.49 -6.35
C GLU A 498 27.04 12.14 -5.84
N ALA A 499 26.85 11.16 -6.73
CA ALA A 499 26.35 9.83 -6.38
C ALA A 499 27.28 9.05 -5.43
N ILE A 500 28.60 9.16 -5.59
CA ILE A 500 29.60 8.54 -4.69
C ILE A 500 29.47 9.11 -3.27
N ASN A 501 29.17 10.40 -3.12
CA ASN A 501 29.02 11.03 -1.81
C ASN A 501 27.81 10.49 -1.02
N TYR A 502 26.85 9.86 -1.68
CA TYR A 502 25.69 9.23 -1.05
C TYR A 502 25.95 7.78 -0.58
N ARG A 503 27.22 7.33 -0.49
CA ARG A 503 27.58 5.97 -0.04
C ARG A 503 28.51 6.00 1.20
N ASN A 504 28.16 6.83 2.19
CA ASN A 504 29.00 7.09 3.36
C ASN A 504 29.19 5.88 4.30
N LEU A 505 28.18 5.01 4.46
CA LEU A 505 28.25 3.83 5.33
C LEU A 505 28.99 2.64 4.70
N ASP A 506 29.24 2.66 3.40
CA ASP A 506 30.00 1.62 2.71
C ASP A 506 31.52 1.76 2.98
N ARG A 507 31.95 2.85 3.60
CA ARG A 507 33.34 3.10 3.95
C ARG A 507 33.70 2.22 5.15
N GLU A 508 34.81 1.46 5.06
CA GLU A 508 35.31 0.60 6.16
C GLU A 508 35.61 1.36 7.46
N SER A 509 35.72 2.66 7.41
CA SER A 509 36.05 3.57 8.53
C SER A 509 34.86 3.97 9.41
N TRP A 510 33.63 3.53 9.15
CA TRP A 510 32.50 3.88 10.01
C TRP A 510 32.60 3.18 11.36
N GLY A 511 32.91 3.97 12.40
CA GLY A 511 33.09 3.45 13.77
C GLY A 511 34.52 3.05 14.13
N GLN A 512 35.52 3.33 13.26
CA GLN A 512 36.94 3.17 13.59
C GLN A 512 37.51 4.41 14.27
#